data_0d975118577d0d44199aa5fdabe3eaee
#
_entry.id   0d975118577d0d44199aa5fdabe3eaee
#
_cell.length_a   1.000
_cell.length_b   1.000
_cell.length_c   1.000
_cell.angle_alpha   90.00
_cell.angle_beta   90.00
_cell.angle_gamma   90.00
#
_symmetry.space_group_name_H-M   'P 1'
#
loop_
_entity.id
_entity.type
_entity.pdbx_description
1 polymer ?
#
loop_
_entity_poly.entity_id
_entity_poly.type
_entity_poly.pdbx_seq_one_letter_code
_entity_poly.pdbx_strand_id
1 'polypeptide(L)'
;MKELVEILFSDGYLKVVFATSTFAIGLNLPARSVIFTGLKKFDGSDFGTISTSEYLQMAGRAGRRGKDDCGFSVLCMDPGHQVPPNSDLVELLESKGIELESKLNVNYDMCLNSLKQDSDEFGTMLKNSFFANETATVKIQARQKKKRIEPIYERALDLQCVYGAQD
;
A
#
# COMPACT_ATOMS: atom_id res chain seq x y z
N MET A 1 -13.20 23.10 15.32
CA MET A 1 -12.20 22.71 16.35
C MET A 1 -11.01 21.98 15.72
N LYS A 2 -11.18 21.01 14.82
CA LYS A 2 -10.04 20.31 14.16
C LYS A 2 -9.10 21.28 13.43
N GLU A 3 -9.63 22.14 12.56
CA GLU A 3 -8.87 23.15 11.81
C GLU A 3 -8.09 24.11 12.72
N LEU A 4 -8.68 24.49 13.86
CA LEU A 4 -7.98 25.34 14.82
C LEU A 4 -6.75 24.67 15.42
N VAL A 5 -6.84 23.36 15.74
CA VAL A 5 -5.70 22.58 16.22
C VAL A 5 -4.63 22.48 15.14
N GLU A 6 -5.01 22.28 13.88
CA GLU A 6 -4.08 22.26 12.74
C GLU A 6 -3.30 23.56 12.60
N ILE A 7 -4.00 24.70 12.64
CA ILE A 7 -3.38 26.03 12.53
C ILE A 7 -2.43 26.25 13.70
N LEU A 8 -2.89 26.05 14.94
CA LEU A 8 -2.07 26.26 16.13
C LEU A 8 -0.84 25.36 16.20
N PHE A 9 -0.95 24.11 15.70
CA PHE A 9 0.19 23.20 15.62
C PHE A 9 1.15 23.59 14.50
N SER A 10 0.65 23.97 13.33
CA SER A 10 1.46 24.41 12.19
C SER A 10 2.24 25.67 12.51
N ASP A 11 1.62 26.61 13.22
CA ASP A 11 2.23 27.87 13.65
C ASP A 11 3.15 27.70 14.88
N GLY A 12 3.18 26.48 15.45
CA GLY A 12 4.09 26.13 16.55
C GLY A 12 3.62 26.58 17.94
N TYR A 13 2.39 27.04 18.08
CA TYR A 13 1.79 27.33 19.39
C TYR A 13 1.55 26.04 20.19
N LEU A 14 1.17 24.96 19.50
CA LEU A 14 1.09 23.63 20.10
C LEU A 14 2.36 22.86 19.80
N LYS A 15 3.02 22.33 20.83
CA LYS A 15 4.25 21.55 20.68
C LYS A 15 3.98 20.04 20.58
N VAL A 16 2.86 19.59 21.13
CA VAL A 16 2.46 18.19 21.16
C VAL A 16 0.96 18.11 20.89
N VAL A 17 0.56 17.11 20.10
CA VAL A 17 -0.84 16.78 19.85
C VAL A 17 -1.05 15.30 20.12
N PHE A 18 -2.02 14.98 20.96
CA PHE A 18 -2.49 13.61 21.17
C PHE A 18 -3.64 13.35 20.20
N ALA A 19 -3.52 12.30 19.43
CA ALA A 19 -4.48 11.96 18.38
C ALA A 19 -4.83 10.48 18.36
N THR A 20 -6.06 10.16 18.02
CA THR A 20 -6.45 8.80 17.67
C THR A 20 -5.94 8.45 16.25
N SER A 21 -5.87 7.17 15.90
CA SER A 21 -5.47 6.72 14.58
C SER A 21 -6.31 7.37 13.46
N THR A 22 -7.62 7.42 13.64
CA THR A 22 -8.54 8.06 12.67
C THR A 22 -8.25 9.56 12.49
N PHE A 23 -7.92 10.24 13.58
CA PHE A 23 -7.58 11.66 13.55
C PHE A 23 -6.21 11.89 12.90
N ALA A 24 -5.22 11.09 13.26
CA ALA A 24 -3.85 11.18 12.73
C ALA A 24 -3.79 10.91 11.20
N ILE A 25 -4.63 10.02 10.69
CA ILE A 25 -4.73 9.72 9.25
C ILE A 25 -5.45 10.86 8.51
N GLY A 26 -6.53 11.39 9.09
CA GLY A 26 -7.41 12.37 8.45
C GLY A 26 -6.91 13.81 8.41
N LEU A 27 -5.85 14.14 9.15
CA LEU A 27 -5.31 15.49 9.24
C LEU A 27 -3.95 15.62 8.53
N ASN A 28 -3.71 16.79 7.96
CA ASN A 28 -2.41 17.13 7.42
C ASN A 28 -1.56 17.85 8.49
N LEU A 29 -1.12 17.12 9.51
CA LEU A 29 -0.29 17.62 10.60
C LEU A 29 1.13 17.05 10.48
N PRO A 30 2.01 17.67 9.70
CA PRO A 30 3.40 17.24 9.65
C PRO A 30 4.11 17.60 10.96
N ALA A 31 4.64 16.61 11.64
CA ALA A 31 5.39 16.75 12.89
C ALA A 31 6.84 16.31 12.68
N ARG A 32 7.77 16.79 13.49
CA ARG A 32 9.16 16.29 13.46
C ARG A 32 9.22 14.81 13.89
N SER A 33 8.41 14.46 14.88
CA SER A 33 8.39 13.11 15.45
C SER A 33 6.96 12.64 15.63
N VAL A 34 6.72 11.36 15.34
CA VAL A 34 5.48 10.65 15.63
C VAL A 34 5.76 9.58 16.67
N ILE A 35 4.99 9.58 17.74
CA ILE A 35 5.13 8.64 18.84
C ILE A 35 3.89 7.76 18.92
N PHE A 36 4.08 6.46 18.73
CA PHE A 36 3.04 5.47 18.93
C PHE A 36 3.06 5.00 20.39
N THR A 37 1.98 5.21 21.10
CA THR A 37 1.83 4.76 22.49
C THR A 37 1.42 3.29 22.61
N GLY A 38 1.11 2.65 21.48
CA GLY A 38 0.77 1.25 21.37
C GLY A 38 0.48 0.89 19.92
N LEU A 39 0.53 -0.39 19.60
CA LEU A 39 0.27 -0.94 18.27
C LEU A 39 -1.08 -1.67 18.17
N LYS A 40 -1.85 -1.71 19.26
CA LYS A 40 -3.16 -2.35 19.28
C LYS A 40 -4.26 -1.35 18.99
N LYS A 41 -5.22 -1.76 18.19
CA LYS A 41 -6.40 -1.00 17.81
C LYS A 41 -7.63 -1.87 18.02
N PHE A 42 -8.68 -1.28 18.54
CA PHE A 42 -10.00 -1.92 18.58
C PHE A 42 -10.70 -1.71 17.23
N ASP A 43 -11.10 -2.78 16.56
CA ASP A 43 -11.76 -2.75 15.24
C ASP A 43 -13.28 -2.75 15.31
N GLY A 44 -13.83 -2.77 16.52
CA GLY A 44 -15.28 -2.85 16.78
C GLY A 44 -15.70 -4.21 17.35
N SER A 45 -14.88 -5.23 17.21
CA SER A 45 -15.13 -6.57 17.76
C SER A 45 -14.00 -7.05 18.67
N ASP A 46 -12.74 -6.81 18.30
CA ASP A 46 -11.57 -7.29 19.03
C ASP A 46 -10.41 -6.28 18.95
N PHE A 47 -9.38 -6.51 19.79
CA PHE A 47 -8.13 -5.75 19.75
C PHE A 47 -7.12 -6.44 18.84
N GLY A 48 -6.91 -5.89 17.65
CA GLY A 48 -5.89 -6.33 16.69
C GLY A 48 -4.68 -5.40 16.64
N THR A 49 -3.59 -5.87 16.06
CA THR A 49 -2.43 -5.01 15.73
C THR A 49 -2.79 -4.12 14.55
N ILE A 50 -2.33 -2.87 14.55
CA ILE A 50 -2.50 -1.95 13.41
C ILE A 50 -1.86 -2.56 12.16
N SER A 51 -2.48 -2.34 11.01
CA SER A 51 -1.93 -2.79 9.73
C SER A 51 -0.68 -1.99 9.35
N THR A 52 0.21 -2.60 8.56
CA THR A 52 1.38 -1.92 7.99
C THR A 52 1.00 -0.65 7.23
N SER A 53 -0.12 -0.67 6.51
CA SER A 53 -0.62 0.50 5.79
C SER A 53 -1.00 1.65 6.72
N GLU A 54 -1.71 1.35 7.82
CA GLU A 54 -2.05 2.35 8.84
C GLU A 54 -0.80 2.89 9.53
N TYR A 55 0.13 2.00 9.90
CA TYR A 55 1.41 2.40 10.47
C TYR A 55 2.16 3.37 9.54
N LEU A 56 2.33 3.02 8.27
CA LEU A 56 3.04 3.85 7.30
C LEU A 56 2.35 5.20 7.07
N GLN A 57 1.01 5.24 7.05
CA GLN A 57 0.27 6.50 6.92
C GLN A 57 0.49 7.43 8.12
N MET A 58 0.53 6.88 9.33
CA MET A 58 0.78 7.66 10.54
C MET A 58 2.26 8.02 10.68
N ALA A 59 3.18 7.08 10.47
CA ALA A 59 4.61 7.31 10.49
C ALA A 59 5.05 8.29 9.40
N GLY A 60 4.41 8.29 8.25
CA GLY A 60 4.63 9.25 7.16
C GLY A 60 4.27 10.70 7.49
N ARG A 61 3.72 10.97 8.68
CA ARG A 61 3.55 12.33 9.21
C ARG A 61 4.80 12.85 9.92
N ALA A 62 5.78 11.98 10.16
CA ALA A 62 7.08 12.35 10.73
C ALA A 62 7.97 13.00 9.67
N GLY A 63 8.58 14.14 10.03
CA GLY A 63 9.43 14.94 9.14
C GLY A 63 8.63 16.02 8.39
N ARG A 64 9.05 17.27 8.57
CA ARG A 64 8.46 18.42 7.87
C ARG A 64 9.31 18.73 6.64
N ARG A 65 8.74 18.51 5.47
CA ARG A 65 9.43 18.75 4.20
C ARG A 65 9.96 20.19 4.12
N GLY A 66 11.25 20.35 3.84
CA GLY A 66 11.92 21.65 3.75
C GLY A 66 12.29 22.31 5.09
N LYS A 67 11.96 21.66 6.22
CA LYS A 67 12.30 22.17 7.57
C LYS A 67 13.13 21.17 8.39
N ASP A 68 12.93 19.89 8.18
CA ASP A 68 13.62 18.82 8.91
C ASP A 68 14.41 17.94 7.93
N ASP A 69 15.62 17.57 8.31
CA ASP A 69 16.48 16.66 7.52
C ASP A 69 16.01 15.23 7.62
N CYS A 70 15.38 14.85 8.76
CA CYS A 70 14.80 13.52 8.98
C CYS A 70 13.58 13.60 9.89
N GLY A 71 12.67 12.65 9.74
CA GLY A 71 11.55 12.40 10.63
C GLY A 71 11.82 11.23 11.55
N PHE A 72 11.29 11.26 12.76
CA PHE A 72 11.43 10.20 13.75
C PHE A 72 10.08 9.53 14.01
N SER A 73 10.03 8.21 13.88
CA SER A 73 8.92 7.39 14.33
C SER A 73 9.36 6.57 15.52
N VAL A 74 8.70 6.75 16.65
CA VAL A 74 9.06 6.13 17.92
C VAL A 74 7.92 5.23 18.38
N LEU A 75 8.23 3.97 18.67
CA LEU A 75 7.30 3.03 19.26
C LEU A 75 7.56 2.97 20.77
N CYS A 76 6.62 3.54 21.56
CA CYS A 76 6.64 3.41 23.02
C CYS A 76 5.89 2.14 23.39
N MET A 77 6.65 1.11 23.83
CA MET A 77 6.08 -0.14 24.33
C MET A 77 6.05 -0.09 25.85
N ASP A 78 4.85 -0.13 26.41
CA ASP A 78 4.71 -0.27 27.87
C ASP A 78 4.98 -1.73 28.26
N PRO A 79 5.88 -1.98 29.22
CA PRO A 79 6.14 -3.33 29.72
C PRO A 79 4.89 -4.05 30.28
N GLY A 80 3.87 -3.30 30.71
CA GLY A 80 2.58 -3.83 31.18
C GLY A 80 1.63 -4.29 30.06
N HIS A 81 1.90 -3.89 28.83
CA HIS A 81 1.13 -4.32 27.66
C HIS A 81 1.91 -5.38 26.88
N GLN A 82 1.17 -6.35 26.30
CA GLN A 82 1.82 -7.38 25.49
C GLN A 82 2.57 -6.73 24.31
N VAL A 83 3.89 -6.78 24.37
CA VAL A 83 4.75 -6.40 23.23
C VAL A 83 4.52 -7.42 22.12
N PRO A 84 4.24 -6.99 20.89
CA PRO A 84 4.12 -7.92 19.77
C PRO A 84 5.41 -8.74 19.60
N PRO A 85 5.33 -9.97 19.08
CA PRO A 85 6.51 -10.75 18.73
C PRO A 85 7.45 -9.95 17.79
N ASN A 86 8.74 -10.19 17.88
CA ASN A 86 9.71 -9.52 17.03
C ASN A 86 9.44 -9.74 15.53
N SER A 87 8.90 -10.90 15.15
CA SER A 87 8.46 -11.18 13.79
C SER A 87 7.45 -10.16 13.28
N ASP A 88 6.43 -9.86 14.07
CA ASP A 88 5.35 -8.95 13.71
C ASP A 88 5.84 -7.50 13.65
N LEU A 89 6.79 -7.13 14.51
CA LEU A 89 7.43 -5.81 14.46
C LEU A 89 8.30 -5.66 13.22
N VAL A 90 9.06 -6.67 12.84
CA VAL A 90 9.87 -6.68 11.61
C VAL A 90 8.93 -6.59 10.38
N GLU A 91 7.86 -7.39 10.35
CA GLU A 91 6.86 -7.33 9.28
C GLU A 91 6.22 -5.94 9.19
N LEU A 92 5.85 -5.34 10.33
CA LEU A 92 5.27 -4.00 10.37
C LEU A 92 6.22 -2.92 9.83
N LEU A 93 7.51 -3.02 10.14
CA LEU A 93 8.51 -2.01 9.83
C LEU A 93 9.14 -2.18 8.44
N GLU A 94 9.34 -3.41 7.99
CA GLU A 94 10.06 -3.74 6.76
C GLU A 94 9.13 -4.07 5.58
N SER A 95 7.87 -4.46 5.85
CA SER A 95 6.97 -4.77 4.74
C SER A 95 6.59 -3.52 3.98
N LYS A 96 6.59 -3.65 2.67
CA LYS A 96 6.03 -2.65 1.78
C LYS A 96 4.53 -2.58 2.05
N GLY A 97 3.98 -1.37 2.08
CA GLY A 97 2.53 -1.18 2.16
C GLY A 97 1.80 -2.00 1.08
N ILE A 98 0.53 -2.28 1.33
CA ILE A 98 -0.32 -3.03 0.38
C ILE A 98 -0.27 -2.31 -0.96
N GLU A 99 0.16 -3.01 -2.01
CA GLU A 99 0.13 -2.49 -3.36
C GLU A 99 -1.32 -2.26 -3.78
N LEU A 100 -1.54 -1.17 -4.50
CA LEU A 100 -2.87 -0.87 -5.04
C LEU A 100 -3.20 -1.88 -6.13
N GLU A 101 -4.28 -2.60 -5.97
CA GLU A 101 -4.85 -3.49 -6.97
C GLU A 101 -6.14 -2.90 -7.51
N SER A 102 -6.34 -3.01 -8.81
CA SER A 102 -7.57 -2.58 -9.43
C SER A 102 -8.71 -3.55 -9.08
N LYS A 103 -9.78 -3.01 -8.51
CA LYS A 103 -11.03 -3.75 -8.31
C LYS A 103 -12.08 -3.38 -9.38
N LEU A 104 -11.64 -2.90 -10.54
CA LEU A 104 -12.53 -2.59 -11.64
C LEU A 104 -13.27 -3.85 -12.09
N ASN A 105 -14.58 -3.86 -11.89
CA ASN A 105 -15.48 -4.87 -12.41
C ASN A 105 -16.48 -4.22 -13.33
N VAL A 106 -16.46 -4.64 -14.59
CA VAL A 106 -17.40 -4.12 -15.58
C VAL A 106 -18.74 -4.81 -15.39
N ASN A 107 -19.74 -4.04 -14.99
CA ASN A 107 -21.11 -4.50 -14.83
C ASN A 107 -22.06 -3.91 -15.92
N TYR A 108 -23.27 -4.47 -16.00
CA TYR A 108 -24.27 -4.02 -17.00
C TYR A 108 -24.67 -2.57 -16.79
N ASP A 109 -24.79 -2.09 -15.57
CA ASP A 109 -25.17 -0.70 -15.28
C ASP A 109 -24.13 0.28 -15.80
N MET A 110 -22.85 -0.07 -15.69
CA MET A 110 -21.74 0.72 -16.20
C MET A 110 -21.78 0.80 -17.73
N CYS A 111 -22.08 -0.33 -18.41
CA CYS A 111 -22.24 -0.37 -19.85
C CYS A 111 -23.46 0.44 -20.30
N LEU A 112 -24.61 0.28 -19.64
CA LEU A 112 -25.83 1.00 -19.97
C LEU A 112 -25.69 2.51 -19.75
N ASN A 113 -25.03 2.94 -18.69
CA ASN A 113 -24.79 4.36 -18.44
C ASN A 113 -23.86 4.97 -19.48
N SER A 114 -22.87 4.22 -19.94
CA SER A 114 -22.00 4.66 -21.04
C SER A 114 -22.74 4.78 -22.36
N LEU A 115 -23.62 3.84 -22.68
CA LEU A 115 -24.45 3.90 -23.89
C LEU A 115 -25.45 5.09 -23.88
N LYS A 116 -25.90 5.49 -22.68
CA LYS A 116 -26.78 6.66 -22.53
C LYS A 116 -26.09 7.99 -22.85
N GLN A 117 -24.77 8.05 -22.66
CA GLN A 117 -23.98 9.26 -22.86
C GLN A 117 -23.51 9.46 -24.30
N ASP A 118 -23.89 8.54 -25.22
CA ASP A 118 -23.62 8.58 -26.67
C ASP A 118 -22.14 8.86 -27.01
N SER A 119 -21.23 8.42 -26.15
CA SER A 119 -19.80 8.69 -26.27
C SER A 119 -18.99 7.39 -26.35
N ASP A 120 -17.99 7.40 -27.23
CA ASP A 120 -16.92 6.38 -27.32
C ASP A 120 -15.99 6.39 -26.07
N GLU A 121 -16.42 7.09 -25.02
CA GLU A 121 -15.65 7.32 -23.80
C GLU A 121 -15.45 6.03 -22.98
N PHE A 122 -16.38 5.07 -23.06
CA PHE A 122 -16.27 3.83 -22.31
C PHE A 122 -15.04 3.02 -22.69
N GLY A 123 -14.79 2.86 -23.99
CA GLY A 123 -13.58 2.19 -24.47
C GLY A 123 -12.30 2.92 -24.07
N THR A 124 -12.33 4.25 -24.12
CA THR A 124 -11.22 5.10 -23.71
C THR A 124 -11.00 5.06 -22.20
N MET A 125 -12.07 5.10 -21.41
CA MET A 125 -12.02 4.97 -19.96
C MET A 125 -11.42 3.61 -19.55
N LEU A 126 -11.84 2.51 -20.17
CA LEU A 126 -11.28 1.18 -19.89
C LEU A 126 -9.80 1.10 -20.25
N LYS A 127 -9.41 1.63 -21.41
CA LYS A 127 -7.99 1.64 -21.85
C LYS A 127 -7.10 2.46 -20.92
N ASN A 128 -7.61 3.54 -20.37
CA ASN A 128 -6.88 4.43 -19.46
C ASN A 128 -7.05 4.04 -17.97
N SER A 129 -7.77 2.96 -17.69
CA SER A 129 -7.98 2.49 -16.33
C SER A 129 -6.70 1.91 -15.73
N PHE A 130 -6.62 1.95 -14.39
CA PHE A 130 -5.53 1.31 -13.65
C PHE A 130 -5.45 -0.19 -13.94
N PHE A 131 -6.61 -0.85 -14.09
CA PHE A 131 -6.70 -2.26 -14.50
C PHE A 131 -6.02 -2.54 -15.85
N ALA A 132 -6.23 -1.70 -16.86
CA ALA A 132 -5.57 -1.87 -18.15
C ALA A 132 -4.05 -1.71 -18.04
N ASN A 133 -3.58 -0.78 -17.21
CA ASN A 133 -2.15 -0.56 -16.97
C ASN A 133 -1.52 -1.75 -16.22
N GLU A 134 -2.15 -2.26 -15.16
CA GLU A 134 -1.71 -3.48 -14.47
C GLU A 134 -1.62 -4.66 -15.44
N THR A 135 -2.69 -4.88 -16.22
CA THR A 135 -2.74 -5.98 -17.19
C THR A 135 -1.65 -5.85 -18.25
N ALA A 136 -1.39 -4.64 -18.73
CA ALA A 136 -0.30 -4.39 -19.68
C ALA A 136 1.08 -4.70 -19.08
N THR A 137 1.31 -4.29 -17.84
CA THR A 137 2.55 -4.55 -17.12
C THR A 137 2.78 -6.04 -16.91
N VAL A 138 1.76 -6.77 -16.46
CA VAL A 138 1.82 -8.24 -16.29
C VAL A 138 2.10 -8.94 -17.63
N LYS A 139 1.45 -8.50 -18.72
CA LYS A 139 1.72 -9.05 -20.06
C LYS A 139 3.16 -8.83 -20.51
N ILE A 140 3.73 -7.66 -20.27
CA ILE A 140 5.13 -7.35 -20.61
C ILE A 140 6.06 -8.26 -19.82
N GLN A 141 5.86 -8.39 -18.52
CA GLN A 141 6.65 -9.26 -17.66
C GLN A 141 6.56 -10.75 -18.08
N ALA A 142 5.34 -11.19 -18.38
CA ALA A 142 5.12 -12.57 -18.85
C ALA A 142 5.84 -12.84 -20.19
N ARG A 143 5.80 -11.90 -21.13
CA ARG A 143 6.55 -11.99 -22.40
C ARG A 143 8.05 -12.02 -22.19
N GLN A 144 8.57 -11.23 -21.27
CA GLN A 144 10.00 -11.25 -20.94
C GLN A 144 10.42 -12.59 -20.31
N LYS A 145 9.61 -13.12 -19.37
CA LYS A 145 9.84 -14.44 -18.77
C LYS A 145 9.80 -15.53 -19.83
N LYS A 146 8.80 -15.51 -20.73
CA LYS A 146 8.70 -16.46 -21.84
C LYS A 146 9.96 -16.47 -22.70
N LYS A 147 10.42 -15.30 -23.16
CA LYS A 147 11.65 -15.18 -23.96
C LYS A 147 12.91 -15.74 -23.27
N ARG A 148 12.96 -15.68 -21.94
CA ARG A 148 14.08 -16.23 -21.16
C ARG A 148 14.00 -17.75 -21.01
N ILE A 149 12.82 -18.32 -20.94
CA ILE A 149 12.58 -19.75 -20.72
C ILE A 149 12.57 -20.53 -22.03
N GLU A 150 12.08 -19.93 -23.12
CA GLU A 150 11.94 -20.57 -24.45
C GLU A 150 13.20 -21.27 -24.92
N PRO A 151 14.42 -20.67 -24.92
CA PRO A 151 15.64 -21.35 -25.34
C PRO A 151 16.07 -22.48 -24.39
N ILE A 152 15.69 -22.40 -23.12
CA ILE A 152 15.98 -23.47 -22.14
C ILE A 152 15.05 -24.66 -22.41
N TYR A 153 13.78 -24.38 -22.70
CA TYR A 153 12.77 -25.38 -23.00
C TYR A 153 13.12 -26.14 -24.32
N GLU A 154 13.54 -25.43 -25.37
CA GLU A 154 13.97 -26.03 -26.64
C GLU A 154 15.16 -26.96 -26.42
N ARG A 155 16.17 -26.53 -25.66
CA ARG A 155 17.30 -27.39 -25.30
C ARG A 155 16.89 -28.63 -24.49
N ALA A 156 15.92 -28.50 -23.60
CA ALA A 156 15.41 -29.61 -22.82
C ALA A 156 14.64 -30.62 -23.68
N LEU A 157 13.92 -30.17 -24.70
CA LEU A 157 13.26 -31.03 -25.67
C LEU A 157 14.27 -31.82 -26.51
N ASP A 158 15.36 -31.18 -26.96
CA ASP A 158 16.43 -31.86 -27.69
C ASP A 158 17.09 -32.95 -26.84
N LEU A 159 17.27 -32.76 -25.54
CA LEU A 159 17.80 -33.75 -24.63
C LEU A 159 16.84 -34.93 -24.39
N GLN A 160 15.53 -34.70 -24.39
CA GLN A 160 14.53 -35.78 -24.27
C GLN A 160 14.52 -36.69 -25.52
N CYS A 161 14.72 -36.11 -26.70
CA CYS A 161 14.84 -36.94 -27.95
C CYS A 161 16.04 -37.88 -27.94
N VAL A 162 17.13 -37.53 -27.26
CA VAL A 162 18.33 -38.40 -27.19
C VAL A 162 18.12 -39.59 -26.25
N TYR A 163 17.27 -39.51 -25.25
CA TYR A 163 16.97 -40.62 -24.34
C TYR A 163 15.74 -41.44 -24.73
N GLY A 164 14.88 -40.94 -25.61
CA GLY A 164 13.68 -41.64 -26.10
C GLY A 164 13.88 -42.50 -27.33
N ALA A 165 15.11 -42.67 -27.80
CA ALA A 165 15.45 -43.49 -28.98
C ALA A 165 16.05 -44.87 -28.62
N GLN A 166 15.75 -45.37 -27.42
CA GLN A 166 16.09 -46.75 -27.02
C GLN A 166 14.82 -47.47 -26.55
N ASP A 167 13.94 -47.80 -27.50
CA ASP A 167 13.04 -48.96 -27.44
C ASP A 167 12.82 -49.49 -28.86
#